data_d4ead5472b34dce3b68807ecf85a96af
#
_entry.id   d4ead5472b34dce3b68807ecf85a96af
#
_cell.length_a   1.000
_cell.length_b   1.000
_cell.length_c   1.000
_cell.angle_alpha   90.00
_cell.angle_beta   90.00
_cell.angle_gamma   90.00
#
_symmetry.space_group_name_H-M   'P 1'
#
loop_
_entity.id
_entity.type
_entity.pdbx_description
1 polymer ?
#
loop_
_entity_poly.entity_id
_entity_poly.type
_entity_poly.pdbx_seq_one_letter_code
_entity_poly.pdbx_strand_id
1 'polypeptide(L)'
;MNVNKEQALGYLSRLGSQPATSFYESGVVATIKTILAESGVDYRLDGYGNIIAKLPGQVDLSANSVDRIPPIAFVAHMDHPGFEAVSIDGDYLVGQAAGGIPVGSFADGVPLQVILEDGQRLPAVIAGRYGIEADRQVLIKLNTPQPVSLPRSVVFDLVDFQLDGEYIRMRALDDLAGCGSILAALSILSHRPTPGDIYGVFTRAEEVGLVGARVMGEAGTLPENTLVVSLESSRTLPGAEIGGGPVIRVGDAGFTFNAEAESALIKARETLQARPEGFKVQRQLMSGGVCEASAFALYGYRTTGIAFPLGNYHNGAPEDKIEAEYIRQDDFLGGIELIVEASLRVPDRGDTAFRRRLGDLSEELRSRLV
;
A
#
# COMPACT_ATOMS: atom_id res chain seq x y z
N MET A 1 11.74 -20.31 1.98
CA MET A 1 10.34 -20.15 2.44
C MET A 1 9.54 -19.88 1.18
N ASN A 2 8.48 -20.63 0.89
CA ASN A 2 7.69 -20.37 -0.31
C ASN A 2 6.41 -19.65 0.09
N VAL A 3 6.20 -18.48 -0.46
CA VAL A 3 4.89 -17.80 -0.41
C VAL A 3 3.88 -18.68 -1.16
N ASN A 4 2.74 -18.95 -0.54
CA ASN A 4 1.66 -19.62 -1.24
C ASN A 4 1.05 -18.64 -2.27
N LYS A 5 1.46 -18.79 -3.51
CA LYS A 5 1.04 -17.91 -4.61
C LYS A 5 -0.48 -17.87 -4.78
N GLU A 6 -1.14 -19.03 -4.74
CA GLU A 6 -2.59 -19.13 -4.91
C GLU A 6 -3.34 -18.36 -3.80
N GLN A 7 -2.91 -18.54 -2.56
CA GLN A 7 -3.49 -17.83 -1.41
C GLN A 7 -3.27 -16.32 -1.52
N ALA A 8 -2.05 -15.87 -1.84
CA ALA A 8 -1.73 -14.44 -1.95
C ALA A 8 -2.54 -13.76 -3.06
N LEU A 9 -2.61 -14.40 -4.24
CA LEU A 9 -3.44 -13.91 -5.35
C LEU A 9 -4.93 -13.98 -5.03
N GLY A 10 -5.37 -14.98 -4.28
CA GLY A 10 -6.75 -15.11 -3.78
C GLY A 10 -7.13 -13.96 -2.84
N TYR A 11 -6.25 -13.54 -1.94
CA TYR A 11 -6.49 -12.38 -1.08
C TYR A 11 -6.61 -11.09 -1.90
N LEU A 12 -5.70 -10.88 -2.83
CA LEU A 12 -5.72 -9.71 -3.71
C LEU A 12 -6.99 -9.66 -4.57
N SER A 13 -7.42 -10.80 -5.13
CA SER A 13 -8.67 -10.91 -5.90
C SER A 13 -9.90 -10.56 -5.06
N ARG A 14 -9.95 -11.02 -3.81
CA ARG A 14 -11.06 -10.70 -2.87
C ARG A 14 -11.10 -9.22 -2.55
N LEU A 15 -9.95 -8.57 -2.36
CA LEU A 15 -9.86 -7.13 -2.12
C LEU A 15 -10.31 -6.36 -3.37
N GLY A 16 -9.80 -6.70 -4.55
CA GLY A 16 -10.12 -6.04 -5.81
C GLY A 16 -11.60 -6.09 -6.17
N SER A 17 -12.33 -7.13 -5.70
CA SER A 17 -13.78 -7.22 -5.89
C SER A 17 -14.58 -6.17 -5.10
N GLN A 18 -13.92 -5.40 -4.23
CA GLN A 18 -14.55 -4.36 -3.41
C GLN A 18 -14.12 -2.96 -3.90
N PRO A 19 -14.93 -2.30 -4.74
CA PRO A 19 -14.63 -0.93 -5.16
C PRO A 19 -14.71 0.04 -3.99
N ALA A 20 -13.70 0.89 -3.83
CA ALA A 20 -13.61 1.80 -2.70
C ALA A 20 -12.90 3.11 -3.07
N THR A 21 -13.62 4.21 -3.25
CA THR A 21 -13.01 5.53 -3.23
C THR A 21 -12.80 5.98 -1.78
N SER A 22 -12.02 7.05 -1.57
CA SER A 22 -11.78 7.61 -0.24
C SER A 22 -13.07 7.83 0.53
N PHE A 23 -13.11 7.42 1.80
CA PHE A 23 -14.25 7.39 2.72
C PHE A 23 -15.29 6.29 2.48
N TYR A 24 -15.20 5.51 1.39
CA TYR A 24 -16.13 4.43 1.03
C TYR A 24 -15.50 3.04 1.09
N GLU A 25 -14.54 2.81 1.97
CA GLU A 25 -13.73 1.60 2.06
C GLU A 25 -14.43 0.44 2.80
N SER A 26 -15.70 0.55 3.14
CA SER A 26 -16.40 -0.43 4.00
C SER A 26 -16.34 -1.87 3.48
N GLY A 27 -16.41 -2.08 2.16
CA GLY A 27 -16.29 -3.40 1.53
C GLY A 27 -14.89 -3.99 1.68
N VAL A 28 -13.85 -3.18 1.45
CA VAL A 28 -12.45 -3.56 1.65
C VAL A 28 -12.18 -3.86 3.13
N VAL A 29 -12.65 -3.00 4.05
CA VAL A 29 -12.58 -3.21 5.51
C VAL A 29 -13.20 -4.56 5.91
N ALA A 30 -14.40 -4.89 5.42
CA ALA A 30 -15.06 -6.15 5.71
C ALA A 30 -14.26 -7.36 5.19
N THR A 31 -13.69 -7.24 4.00
CA THR A 31 -12.86 -8.29 3.37
C THR A 31 -11.56 -8.51 4.16
N ILE A 32 -10.85 -7.45 4.55
CA ILE A 32 -9.62 -7.52 5.37
C ILE A 32 -9.92 -8.21 6.71
N LYS A 33 -10.99 -7.79 7.41
CA LYS A 33 -11.42 -8.41 8.69
C LYS A 33 -11.67 -9.91 8.53
N THR A 34 -12.32 -10.30 7.44
CA THR A 34 -12.59 -11.72 7.16
C THR A 34 -11.30 -12.51 6.95
N ILE A 35 -10.35 -11.98 6.15
CA ILE A 35 -9.06 -12.64 5.90
C ILE A 35 -8.21 -12.73 7.17
N LEU A 36 -8.19 -11.68 7.99
CA LEU A 36 -7.47 -11.70 9.28
C LEU A 36 -8.05 -12.76 10.22
N ALA A 37 -9.38 -12.86 10.32
CA ALA A 37 -10.05 -13.89 11.11
C ALA A 37 -9.75 -15.31 10.60
N GLU A 38 -9.79 -15.55 9.28
CA GLU A 38 -9.41 -16.80 8.64
C GLU A 38 -7.95 -17.20 8.93
N SER A 39 -7.07 -16.19 9.07
CA SER A 39 -5.65 -16.37 9.37
C SER A 39 -5.34 -16.46 10.86
N GLY A 40 -6.34 -16.33 11.74
CA GLY A 40 -6.16 -16.33 13.20
C GLY A 40 -5.35 -15.12 13.70
N VAL A 41 -5.44 -13.98 13.03
CA VAL A 41 -4.73 -12.75 13.38
C VAL A 41 -5.67 -11.79 14.07
N ASP A 42 -5.33 -11.39 15.30
CA ASP A 42 -6.09 -10.40 16.06
C ASP A 42 -5.98 -9.01 15.45
N TYR A 43 -7.09 -8.26 15.47
CA TYR A 43 -7.12 -6.88 15.01
C TYR A 43 -8.06 -6.01 15.84
N ARG A 44 -7.86 -4.71 15.75
CA ARG A 44 -8.79 -3.69 16.26
C ARG A 44 -8.97 -2.59 15.21
N LEU A 45 -10.04 -1.82 15.35
CA LEU A 45 -10.20 -0.56 14.64
C LEU A 45 -9.82 0.59 15.58
N ASP A 46 -9.28 1.67 15.00
CA ASP A 46 -9.19 2.94 15.71
C ASP A 46 -10.52 3.72 15.65
N GLY A 47 -10.55 4.91 16.22
CA GLY A 47 -11.74 5.77 16.22
C GLY A 47 -12.15 6.30 14.84
N TYR A 48 -11.32 6.12 13.81
CA TYR A 48 -11.51 6.59 12.43
C TYR A 48 -11.78 5.44 11.44
N GLY A 49 -11.74 4.19 11.94
CA GLY A 49 -12.01 3.01 11.14
C GLY A 49 -10.79 2.44 10.41
N ASN A 50 -9.57 2.92 10.69
CA ASN A 50 -8.37 2.24 10.26
C ASN A 50 -8.25 0.89 10.98
N ILE A 51 -7.69 -0.14 10.31
CA ILE A 51 -7.51 -1.47 10.89
C ILE A 51 -6.07 -1.62 11.39
N ILE A 52 -5.90 -2.12 12.60
CA ILE A 52 -4.61 -2.44 13.19
C ILE A 52 -4.63 -3.91 13.59
N ALA A 53 -4.03 -4.76 12.75
CA ALA A 53 -3.77 -6.16 13.04
C ALA A 53 -2.47 -6.30 13.84
N LYS A 54 -2.38 -7.30 14.72
CA LYS A 54 -1.20 -7.54 15.55
C LYS A 54 -0.85 -9.01 15.65
N LEU A 55 0.41 -9.33 15.41
CA LEU A 55 1.02 -10.58 15.84
C LEU A 55 1.98 -10.27 17.00
N PRO A 56 1.74 -10.83 18.20
CA PRO A 56 2.60 -10.59 19.36
C PRO A 56 3.95 -11.29 19.16
N GLY A 57 5.03 -10.58 19.46
CA GLY A 57 6.37 -11.14 19.51
C GLY A 57 6.56 -12.06 20.72
N GLN A 58 7.47 -13.00 20.59
CA GLN A 58 7.96 -13.76 21.75
C GLN A 58 8.88 -12.86 22.57
N VAL A 59 8.33 -12.23 23.61
CA VAL A 59 9.07 -11.33 24.48
C VAL A 59 9.89 -12.16 25.46
N ASP A 60 11.21 -12.05 25.41
CA ASP A 60 12.06 -12.41 26.54
C ASP A 60 11.86 -11.36 27.64
N LEU A 61 11.03 -11.69 28.63
CA LEU A 61 10.73 -10.83 29.78
C LEU A 61 11.96 -10.58 30.67
N SER A 62 13.06 -11.33 30.48
CA SER A 62 14.31 -11.17 31.19
C SER A 62 15.21 -10.08 30.60
N ALA A 63 14.95 -9.62 29.37
CA ALA A 63 15.73 -8.57 28.72
C ALA A 63 15.43 -7.21 29.32
N ASN A 64 16.47 -6.40 29.59
CA ASN A 64 16.33 -5.01 30.00
C ASN A 64 15.58 -4.20 28.92
N SER A 65 14.86 -3.18 29.32
CA SER A 65 14.04 -2.36 28.41
C SER A 65 14.81 -1.73 27.23
N VAL A 66 16.11 -1.58 27.35
CA VAL A 66 17.03 -1.00 26.34
C VAL A 66 17.31 -2.01 25.21
N ASP A 67 17.21 -3.30 25.48
CA ASP A 67 17.51 -4.38 24.52
C ASP A 67 16.26 -4.91 23.81
N ARG A 68 15.09 -4.29 24.04
CA ARG A 68 13.85 -4.75 23.43
C ARG A 68 13.87 -4.54 21.90
N ILE A 69 13.51 -5.59 21.20
CA ILE A 69 13.32 -5.55 19.75
C ILE A 69 12.20 -4.57 19.44
N PRO A 70 12.43 -3.52 18.63
CA PRO A 70 11.38 -2.60 18.27
C PRO A 70 10.27 -3.31 17.47
N PRO A 71 9.01 -2.94 17.68
CA PRO A 71 7.94 -3.38 16.80
C PRO A 71 8.18 -2.95 15.34
N ILE A 72 7.64 -3.71 14.40
CA ILE A 72 7.61 -3.32 12.99
C ILE A 72 6.15 -3.28 12.52
N ALA A 73 5.77 -2.22 11.82
CA ALA A 73 4.44 -2.03 11.25
C ALA A 73 4.54 -1.89 9.73
N PHE A 74 3.74 -2.66 9.01
CA PHE A 74 3.54 -2.53 7.58
C PHE A 74 2.22 -1.83 7.34
N VAL A 75 2.23 -0.75 6.56
CA VAL A 75 1.09 0.14 6.36
C VAL A 75 0.73 0.19 4.88
N ALA A 76 -0.54 0.11 4.55
CA ALA A 76 -1.09 0.21 3.20
C ALA A 76 -2.48 0.86 3.24
N HIS A 77 -2.87 1.59 2.20
CA HIS A 77 -4.19 2.20 2.16
C HIS A 77 -5.24 1.33 1.45
N MET A 78 -6.51 1.57 1.81
CA MET A 78 -7.64 0.78 1.36
C MET A 78 -8.44 1.43 0.24
N ASP A 79 -8.27 2.73 0.03
CA ASP A 79 -8.99 3.51 -0.99
C ASP A 79 -8.20 3.59 -2.30
N HIS A 80 -8.86 4.06 -3.34
CA HIS A 80 -8.27 4.35 -4.64
C HIS A 80 -8.94 5.58 -5.26
N PRO A 81 -8.31 6.24 -6.27
CA PRO A 81 -8.88 7.40 -6.93
C PRO A 81 -10.19 7.09 -7.67
N GLY A 82 -11.06 8.10 -7.76
CA GLY A 82 -12.33 8.00 -8.48
C GLY A 82 -13.16 9.26 -8.30
N PHE A 83 -14.48 9.11 -8.15
CA PHE A 83 -15.38 10.23 -7.91
C PHE A 83 -16.31 9.94 -6.72
N GLU A 84 -16.83 11.01 -6.14
CA GLU A 84 -17.97 10.99 -5.24
C GLU A 84 -19.16 11.64 -5.93
N ALA A 85 -20.27 10.95 -6.10
CA ALA A 85 -21.51 11.54 -6.53
C ALA A 85 -22.10 12.36 -5.37
N VAL A 86 -22.10 13.69 -5.50
CA VAL A 86 -22.41 14.63 -4.40
C VAL A 86 -23.77 15.31 -4.53
N SER A 87 -24.28 15.48 -5.76
CA SER A 87 -25.58 16.13 -6.02
C SER A 87 -26.20 15.64 -7.33
N ILE A 88 -27.40 16.11 -7.62
CA ILE A 88 -28.14 15.81 -8.86
C ILE A 88 -28.39 17.14 -9.59
N ASP A 89 -28.15 17.14 -10.91
CA ASP A 89 -28.51 18.22 -11.82
C ASP A 89 -29.30 17.64 -13.00
N GLY A 90 -30.59 17.89 -13.02
CA GLY A 90 -31.52 17.29 -13.98
C GLY A 90 -31.51 15.77 -13.91
N ASP A 91 -31.14 15.12 -15.01
CA ASP A 91 -31.06 13.67 -15.14
C ASP A 91 -29.63 13.12 -14.83
N TYR A 92 -28.71 13.97 -14.36
CA TYR A 92 -27.32 13.62 -14.12
C TYR A 92 -26.98 13.66 -12.63
N LEU A 93 -26.05 12.78 -12.23
CA LEU A 93 -25.34 12.92 -10.97
C LEU A 93 -24.15 13.86 -11.18
N VAL A 94 -23.84 14.70 -10.21
CA VAL A 94 -22.62 15.51 -10.20
C VAL A 94 -21.57 14.75 -9.42
N GLY A 95 -20.49 14.36 -10.09
CA GLY A 95 -19.36 13.64 -9.52
C GLY A 95 -18.21 14.58 -9.20
N GLN A 96 -17.79 14.61 -7.93
CA GLN A 96 -16.58 15.30 -7.46
C GLN A 96 -15.40 14.35 -7.55
N ALA A 97 -14.31 14.73 -8.23
CA ALA A 97 -13.10 13.93 -8.27
C ALA A 97 -12.46 13.79 -6.87
N ALA A 98 -12.11 12.57 -6.50
CA ALA A 98 -11.39 12.19 -5.29
C ALA A 98 -10.05 11.54 -5.67
N GLY A 99 -8.96 12.06 -5.11
CA GLY A 99 -7.61 11.59 -5.42
C GLY A 99 -7.01 12.15 -6.71
N GLY A 100 -5.88 11.59 -7.09
CA GLY A 100 -5.06 12.03 -8.22
C GLY A 100 -5.47 11.41 -9.56
N ILE A 101 -6.73 11.56 -10.01
CA ILE A 101 -7.20 10.98 -11.29
C ILE A 101 -6.54 11.65 -12.51
N PRO A 102 -6.22 10.88 -13.58
CA PRO A 102 -5.61 11.41 -14.81
C PRO A 102 -6.56 12.32 -15.58
N VAL A 103 -6.00 13.15 -16.45
CA VAL A 103 -6.76 14.11 -17.27
C VAL A 103 -7.82 13.43 -18.14
N GLY A 104 -7.51 12.27 -18.72
CA GLY A 104 -8.44 11.47 -19.51
C GLY A 104 -9.69 11.02 -18.78
N SER A 105 -9.66 11.01 -17.44
CA SER A 105 -10.82 10.68 -16.60
C SER A 105 -11.97 11.67 -16.70
N PHE A 106 -11.77 12.83 -17.29
CA PHE A 106 -12.81 13.85 -17.48
C PHE A 106 -13.40 13.86 -18.91
N ALA A 107 -13.02 12.89 -19.73
CA ALA A 107 -13.54 12.80 -21.10
C ALA A 107 -14.94 12.18 -21.14
N ASP A 108 -15.76 12.65 -22.08
CA ASP A 108 -17.09 12.11 -22.32
C ASP A 108 -17.00 10.61 -22.71
N GLY A 109 -17.95 9.84 -22.19
CA GLY A 109 -18.06 8.41 -22.47
C GLY A 109 -17.16 7.51 -21.65
N VAL A 110 -16.33 8.03 -20.73
CA VAL A 110 -15.55 7.17 -19.82
C VAL A 110 -16.50 6.31 -18.99
N PRO A 111 -16.36 4.96 -19.02
CA PRO A 111 -17.24 4.04 -18.31
C PRO A 111 -17.01 4.11 -16.81
N LEU A 112 -18.10 4.16 -16.05
CA LEU A 112 -18.12 4.25 -14.59
C LEU A 112 -19.09 3.24 -13.97
N GLN A 113 -18.91 2.99 -12.70
CA GLN A 113 -19.86 2.27 -11.84
C GLN A 113 -20.18 3.14 -10.62
N VAL A 114 -21.46 3.44 -10.40
CA VAL A 114 -21.95 4.06 -9.14
C VAL A 114 -22.21 2.93 -8.16
N ILE A 115 -21.61 3.00 -6.98
CA ILE A 115 -21.69 1.94 -5.96
C ILE A 115 -22.79 2.28 -4.96
N LEU A 116 -23.81 1.44 -4.87
CA LEU A 116 -24.91 1.59 -3.91
C LEU A 116 -24.51 1.08 -2.52
N GLU A 117 -25.34 1.37 -1.54
CA GLU A 117 -25.11 1.04 -0.13
C GLU A 117 -25.06 -0.47 0.13
N ASP A 118 -25.84 -1.24 -0.65
CA ASP A 118 -25.87 -2.70 -0.61
C ASP A 118 -24.75 -3.37 -1.45
N GLY A 119 -23.87 -2.55 -2.05
CA GLY A 119 -22.78 -3.00 -2.92
C GLY A 119 -23.18 -3.23 -4.39
N GLN A 120 -24.46 -2.99 -4.75
CA GLN A 120 -24.85 -3.06 -6.17
C GLN A 120 -24.10 -1.99 -6.97
N ARG A 121 -23.68 -2.37 -8.18
CA ARG A 121 -22.94 -1.51 -9.10
C ARG A 121 -23.84 -1.08 -10.25
N LEU A 122 -24.06 0.22 -10.39
CA LEU A 122 -24.87 0.78 -11.45
C LEU A 122 -23.97 1.28 -12.58
N PRO A 123 -24.05 0.69 -13.79
CA PRO A 123 -23.31 1.18 -14.93
C PRO A 123 -23.69 2.63 -15.29
N ALA A 124 -22.67 3.44 -15.51
CA ALA A 124 -22.77 4.86 -15.82
C ALA A 124 -21.65 5.29 -16.78
N VAL A 125 -21.75 6.49 -17.30
CA VAL A 125 -20.69 7.11 -18.11
C VAL A 125 -20.55 8.59 -17.75
N ILE A 126 -19.37 9.14 -17.98
CA ILE A 126 -19.18 10.60 -17.97
C ILE A 126 -19.92 11.21 -19.15
N ALA A 127 -20.74 12.22 -18.88
CA ALA A 127 -21.54 12.94 -19.87
C ALA A 127 -21.06 14.40 -20.09
N GLY A 128 -19.95 14.76 -19.50
CA GLY A 128 -19.30 16.06 -19.65
C GLY A 128 -18.69 16.58 -18.35
N ARG A 129 -17.89 17.63 -18.46
CA ARG A 129 -17.42 18.40 -17.32
C ARG A 129 -18.54 19.23 -16.71
N TYR A 130 -18.49 19.44 -15.39
CA TYR A 130 -19.42 20.28 -14.67
C TYR A 130 -18.66 21.42 -13.97
N GLY A 131 -19.20 22.65 -14.03
CA GLY A 131 -18.52 23.82 -13.48
C GLY A 131 -17.26 24.24 -14.24
N ILE A 132 -16.30 24.83 -13.55
CA ILE A 132 -14.99 25.19 -14.11
C ILE A 132 -13.97 24.06 -13.89
N GLU A 133 -12.87 24.08 -14.64
CA GLU A 133 -11.85 23.03 -14.56
C GLU A 133 -11.27 22.82 -13.15
N ALA A 134 -11.11 23.92 -12.39
CA ALA A 134 -10.60 23.89 -11.03
C ALA A 134 -11.51 23.14 -10.04
N ASP A 135 -12.82 23.04 -10.35
CA ASP A 135 -13.78 22.32 -9.51
C ASP A 135 -13.58 20.81 -9.58
N ARG A 136 -12.94 20.33 -10.66
CA ARG A 136 -12.70 18.90 -10.92
C ARG A 136 -13.99 18.07 -10.82
N GLN A 137 -15.10 18.58 -11.40
CA GLN A 137 -16.40 17.94 -11.38
C GLN A 137 -16.82 17.46 -12.77
N VAL A 138 -17.68 16.44 -12.78
CA VAL A 138 -18.23 15.82 -13.99
C VAL A 138 -19.73 15.59 -13.84
N LEU A 139 -20.45 15.59 -14.97
CA LEU A 139 -21.79 15.04 -15.06
C LEU A 139 -21.69 13.53 -15.31
N ILE A 140 -22.40 12.75 -14.52
CA ILE A 140 -22.44 11.29 -14.63
C ILE A 140 -23.86 10.87 -15.02
N LYS A 141 -23.97 10.14 -16.12
CA LYS A 141 -25.23 9.60 -16.62
C LYS A 141 -25.33 8.12 -16.33
N LEU A 142 -26.36 7.71 -15.60
CA LEU A 142 -26.68 6.30 -15.43
C LEU A 142 -27.15 5.69 -16.76
N ASN A 143 -26.67 4.48 -17.09
CA ASN A 143 -27.11 3.76 -18.29
C ASN A 143 -28.61 3.39 -18.22
N THR A 144 -29.09 3.12 -17.02
CA THR A 144 -30.52 2.93 -16.74
C THR A 144 -30.94 3.91 -15.65
N PRO A 145 -31.83 4.86 -15.95
CA PRO A 145 -32.28 5.83 -14.97
C PRO A 145 -32.96 5.16 -13.76
N GLN A 146 -32.49 5.49 -12.56
CA GLN A 146 -33.12 5.08 -11.31
C GLN A 146 -32.71 6.04 -10.18
N PRO A 147 -33.49 6.11 -9.09
CA PRO A 147 -33.12 6.92 -7.94
C PRO A 147 -31.82 6.43 -7.28
N VAL A 148 -30.95 7.38 -6.95
CA VAL A 148 -29.72 7.14 -6.19
C VAL A 148 -29.71 8.04 -4.97
N SER A 149 -29.59 7.46 -3.78
CA SER A 149 -29.36 8.25 -2.56
C SER A 149 -27.90 8.69 -2.51
N LEU A 150 -27.66 9.95 -2.18
CA LEU A 150 -26.33 10.55 -2.18
C LEU A 150 -25.86 10.83 -0.75
N PRO A 151 -24.54 10.93 -0.51
CA PRO A 151 -23.45 10.76 -1.48
C PRO A 151 -23.13 9.29 -1.79
N ARG A 152 -22.42 9.01 -2.90
CA ARG A 152 -22.00 7.64 -3.31
C ARG A 152 -20.62 7.62 -3.94
N SER A 153 -19.90 6.53 -3.71
CA SER A 153 -18.67 6.20 -4.42
C SER A 153 -18.95 5.93 -5.89
N VAL A 154 -18.09 6.44 -6.77
CA VAL A 154 -18.12 6.17 -8.20
C VAL A 154 -16.73 5.82 -8.67
N VAL A 155 -16.58 4.66 -9.27
CA VAL A 155 -15.30 4.11 -9.71
C VAL A 155 -15.28 3.93 -11.23
N PHE A 156 -14.09 3.84 -11.82
CA PHE A 156 -13.95 3.44 -13.22
C PHE A 156 -14.45 2.01 -13.42
N ASP A 157 -15.18 1.77 -14.51
CA ASP A 157 -15.65 0.43 -14.91
C ASP A 157 -14.49 -0.36 -15.54
N LEU A 158 -13.60 -0.84 -14.68
CA LEU A 158 -12.41 -1.62 -15.03
C LEU A 158 -12.45 -2.98 -14.32
N VAL A 159 -11.58 -3.90 -14.76
CA VAL A 159 -11.49 -5.23 -14.17
C VAL A 159 -11.13 -5.16 -12.68
N ASP A 160 -11.85 -5.91 -11.87
CA ASP A 160 -11.58 -6.02 -10.43
C ASP A 160 -10.28 -6.78 -10.15
N PHE A 161 -10.06 -7.89 -10.90
CA PHE A 161 -8.85 -8.71 -10.83
C PHE A 161 -8.75 -9.58 -12.08
N GLN A 162 -7.59 -9.58 -12.72
CA GLN A 162 -7.30 -10.42 -13.87
C GLN A 162 -5.82 -10.82 -13.88
N LEU A 163 -5.55 -12.10 -14.13
CA LEU A 163 -4.22 -12.58 -14.47
C LEU A 163 -4.03 -12.53 -15.98
N ASP A 164 -3.01 -11.81 -16.43
CA ASP A 164 -2.67 -11.64 -17.84
C ASP A 164 -1.18 -12.02 -18.03
N GLY A 165 -0.94 -13.30 -18.32
CA GLY A 165 0.40 -13.86 -18.39
C GLY A 165 1.14 -13.70 -17.06
N GLU A 166 2.23 -12.92 -17.07
CA GLU A 166 3.03 -12.64 -15.87
C GLU A 166 2.52 -11.44 -15.06
N TYR A 167 1.46 -10.78 -15.51
CA TYR A 167 0.93 -9.57 -14.90
C TYR A 167 -0.34 -9.86 -14.11
N ILE A 168 -0.57 -9.02 -13.10
CA ILE A 168 -1.84 -8.83 -12.41
C ILE A 168 -2.39 -7.49 -12.91
N ARG A 169 -3.65 -7.50 -13.38
CA ARG A 169 -4.38 -6.28 -13.78
C ARG A 169 -5.56 -6.08 -12.86
N MET A 170 -5.71 -4.85 -12.34
CA MET A 170 -6.81 -4.47 -11.46
C MET A 170 -7.17 -2.99 -11.66
N ARG A 171 -8.40 -2.63 -11.27
CA ARG A 171 -8.79 -1.22 -11.13
C ARG A 171 -7.94 -0.49 -10.09
N ALA A 172 -7.57 -1.16 -8.98
CA ALA A 172 -6.98 -0.57 -7.79
C ALA A 172 -5.85 -1.47 -7.25
N LEU A 173 -4.69 -1.51 -7.93
CA LEU A 173 -3.47 -2.09 -7.37
C LEU A 173 -2.82 -1.13 -6.38
N ASP A 174 -2.97 0.15 -6.60
CA ASP A 174 -2.66 1.22 -5.67
C ASP A 174 -3.84 1.45 -4.70
N ASP A 175 -3.77 1.03 -3.38
CA ASP A 175 -2.69 0.19 -2.82
C ASP A 175 -3.25 -1.15 -2.25
N LEU A 176 -4.23 -1.74 -2.95
CA LEU A 176 -4.70 -3.08 -2.57
C LEU A 176 -3.61 -4.15 -2.75
N ALA A 177 -2.56 -3.89 -3.55
CA ALA A 177 -1.41 -4.78 -3.61
C ALA A 177 -0.61 -4.75 -2.31
N GLY A 178 -0.43 -3.59 -1.70
CA GLY A 178 0.12 -3.45 -0.36
C GLY A 178 -0.75 -4.15 0.69
N CYS A 179 -2.06 -3.89 0.68
CA CYS A 179 -3.01 -4.58 1.57
C CYS A 179 -2.92 -6.11 1.44
N GLY A 180 -2.95 -6.64 0.22
CA GLY A 180 -2.87 -8.07 -0.05
C GLY A 180 -1.54 -8.70 0.40
N SER A 181 -0.42 -7.97 0.22
CA SER A 181 0.90 -8.43 0.65
C SER A 181 1.02 -8.46 2.18
N ILE A 182 0.49 -7.47 2.89
CA ILE A 182 0.45 -7.47 4.36
C ILE A 182 -0.36 -8.66 4.86
N LEU A 183 -1.55 -8.89 4.32
CA LEU A 183 -2.41 -10.00 4.71
C LEU A 183 -1.74 -11.36 4.49
N ALA A 184 -1.10 -11.56 3.33
CA ALA A 184 -0.37 -12.78 3.03
C ALA A 184 0.83 -12.99 3.97
N ALA A 185 1.59 -11.93 4.25
CA ALA A 185 2.70 -11.98 5.18
C ALA A 185 2.24 -12.29 6.63
N LEU A 186 1.19 -11.65 7.12
CA LEU A 186 0.61 -11.94 8.44
C LEU A 186 0.10 -13.37 8.53
N SER A 187 -0.57 -13.88 7.50
CA SER A 187 -1.00 -15.30 7.45
C SER A 187 0.17 -16.26 7.54
N ILE A 188 1.30 -15.99 6.88
CA ILE A 188 2.53 -16.81 6.97
C ILE A 188 3.14 -16.72 8.37
N LEU A 189 3.18 -15.52 8.94
CA LEU A 189 3.84 -15.25 10.23
C LEU A 189 3.01 -15.72 11.43
N SER A 190 1.67 -15.81 11.32
CA SER A 190 0.82 -16.30 12.41
C SER A 190 1.10 -17.75 12.82
N HIS A 191 1.72 -18.54 11.94
CA HIS A 191 2.07 -19.93 12.19
C HIS A 191 3.49 -20.15 12.69
N ARG A 192 4.20 -19.10 13.13
CA ARG A 192 5.58 -19.18 13.60
C ARG A 192 5.89 -18.17 14.69
N PRO A 193 6.88 -18.44 15.53
CA PRO A 193 7.35 -17.45 16.50
C PRO A 193 7.97 -16.25 15.79
N THR A 194 7.63 -15.05 16.25
CA THR A 194 8.17 -13.78 15.76
C THR A 194 9.05 -13.13 16.84
N PRO A 195 10.17 -12.49 16.47
CA PRO A 195 11.11 -11.95 17.46
C PRO A 195 10.60 -10.73 18.19
N GLY A 196 9.70 -9.96 17.60
CA GLY A 196 9.05 -8.76 18.14
C GLY A 196 7.64 -8.62 17.65
N ASP A 197 6.91 -7.66 18.16
CA ASP A 197 5.54 -7.36 17.71
C ASP A 197 5.54 -6.93 16.25
N ILE A 198 4.62 -7.49 15.47
CA ILE A 198 4.39 -7.15 14.07
C ILE A 198 2.99 -6.60 13.92
N TYR A 199 2.88 -5.45 13.26
CA TYR A 199 1.60 -4.83 12.97
C TYR A 199 1.34 -4.82 11.46
N GLY A 200 0.11 -5.14 11.05
CA GLY A 200 -0.45 -4.82 9.75
C GLY A 200 -1.45 -3.70 9.92
N VAL A 201 -1.24 -2.59 9.24
CA VAL A 201 -2.05 -1.39 9.35
C VAL A 201 -2.69 -1.10 8.00
N PHE A 202 -4.01 -0.89 8.01
CA PHE A 202 -4.75 -0.59 6.79
C PHE A 202 -5.47 0.74 6.98
N THR A 203 -5.00 1.74 6.24
CA THR A 203 -5.43 3.13 6.40
C THR A 203 -6.56 3.49 5.45
N ARG A 204 -7.31 4.53 5.79
CA ARG A 204 -8.42 5.07 5.01
C ARG A 204 -8.05 6.43 4.42
N ALA A 205 -8.65 6.74 3.28
CA ALA A 205 -8.61 8.07 2.67
C ALA A 205 -7.18 8.62 2.48
N GLU A 206 -6.28 7.77 1.96
CA GLU A 206 -4.91 8.16 1.63
C GLU A 206 -4.90 9.14 0.47
N GLU A 207 -5.62 8.83 -0.61
CA GLU A 207 -5.67 9.51 -1.90
C GLU A 207 -6.10 10.99 -1.83
N VAL A 208 -6.76 11.36 -0.76
CA VAL A 208 -7.21 12.73 -0.49
C VAL A 208 -6.39 13.43 0.59
N GLY A 209 -5.17 12.97 0.81
CA GLY A 209 -4.19 13.64 1.67
C GLY A 209 -3.75 12.86 2.90
N LEU A 210 -3.53 11.55 2.80
CA LEU A 210 -2.96 10.70 3.85
C LEU A 210 -3.80 10.71 5.15
N VAL A 211 -5.13 10.89 5.05
CA VAL A 211 -5.99 11.24 6.20
C VAL A 211 -5.87 10.19 7.31
N GLY A 212 -6.04 8.90 6.98
CA GLY A 212 -5.97 7.80 7.94
C GLY A 212 -4.62 7.72 8.65
N ALA A 213 -3.51 7.79 7.90
CA ALA A 213 -2.17 7.74 8.46
C ALA A 213 -1.85 8.96 9.35
N ARG A 214 -2.31 10.15 8.95
CA ARG A 214 -2.12 11.39 9.74
C ARG A 214 -2.82 11.34 11.09
N VAL A 215 -4.10 10.95 11.13
CA VAL A 215 -4.83 10.84 12.41
C VAL A 215 -4.27 9.74 13.30
N MET A 216 -3.75 8.63 12.72
CA MET A 216 -3.07 7.59 13.48
C MET A 216 -1.75 8.06 14.07
N GLY A 217 -0.94 8.79 13.29
CA GLY A 217 0.32 9.37 13.73
C GLY A 217 0.12 10.38 14.86
N GLU A 218 -0.83 11.31 14.69
CA GLU A 218 -1.19 12.31 15.69
C GLU A 218 -1.68 11.70 17.01
N ALA A 219 -2.49 10.64 16.92
CA ALA A 219 -3.00 9.94 18.10
C ALA A 219 -1.99 9.00 18.77
N GLY A 220 -0.78 8.81 18.20
CA GLY A 220 0.19 7.85 18.73
C GLY A 220 -0.34 6.42 18.77
N THR A 221 -1.06 6.00 17.73
CA THR A 221 -1.80 4.74 17.69
C THR A 221 -0.91 3.50 17.75
N LEU A 222 0.32 3.60 17.22
CA LEU A 222 1.37 2.59 17.30
C LEU A 222 2.36 2.94 18.42
N PRO A 223 3.08 1.96 19.02
CA PRO A 223 4.14 2.24 19.98
C PRO A 223 5.21 3.20 19.41
N GLU A 224 5.70 4.15 20.20
CA GLU A 224 6.64 5.22 19.77
C GLU A 224 7.90 4.71 19.07
N ASN A 225 8.43 3.55 19.45
CA ASN A 225 9.64 2.98 18.89
C ASN A 225 9.39 2.08 17.67
N THR A 226 8.18 2.04 17.14
CA THR A 226 7.82 1.22 15.98
C THR A 226 8.59 1.65 14.73
N LEU A 227 9.13 0.67 14.00
CA LEU A 227 9.65 0.85 12.66
C LEU A 227 8.47 0.78 11.69
N VAL A 228 8.15 1.86 11.00
CA VAL A 228 7.01 1.91 10.08
C VAL A 228 7.49 1.73 8.65
N VAL A 229 6.93 0.76 7.95
CA VAL A 229 7.19 0.42 6.55
C VAL A 229 5.90 0.67 5.76
N SER A 230 5.82 1.79 5.04
CA SER A 230 4.70 2.05 4.13
C SER A 230 4.85 1.19 2.88
N LEU A 231 3.80 0.50 2.49
CA LEU A 231 3.69 -0.15 1.20
C LEU A 231 3.02 0.81 0.22
N GLU A 232 3.29 0.62 -1.05
CA GLU A 232 2.73 1.45 -2.11
C GLU A 232 2.80 0.73 -3.45
N SER A 233 1.93 1.11 -4.37
CA SER A 233 2.11 0.80 -5.78
C SER A 233 2.44 2.10 -6.52
N SER A 234 3.67 2.22 -7.04
CA SER A 234 4.19 3.52 -7.46
C SER A 234 4.62 3.52 -8.92
N ARG A 235 4.53 4.68 -9.58
CA ARG A 235 5.04 4.88 -10.95
C ARG A 235 6.44 4.35 -11.12
N THR A 236 6.70 3.71 -12.26
CA THR A 236 8.05 3.32 -12.67
C THR A 236 8.94 4.54 -12.89
N LEU A 237 10.22 4.37 -12.57
CA LEU A 237 11.30 5.32 -12.88
C LEU A 237 12.63 4.55 -12.98
N PRO A 238 13.70 5.15 -13.50
CA PRO A 238 14.99 4.48 -13.56
C PRO A 238 15.43 3.96 -12.19
N GLY A 239 15.65 2.63 -12.08
CA GLY A 239 15.96 1.94 -10.82
C GLY A 239 14.75 1.53 -10.00
N ALA A 240 13.53 1.69 -10.53
CA ALA A 240 12.28 1.16 -10.01
C ALA A 240 11.40 0.68 -11.17
N GLU A 241 11.79 -0.46 -11.76
CA GLU A 241 11.23 -0.98 -13.01
C GLU A 241 10.39 -2.24 -12.76
N ILE A 242 9.31 -2.40 -13.54
CA ILE A 242 8.46 -3.59 -13.49
C ILE A 242 9.29 -4.83 -13.85
N GLY A 243 9.22 -5.87 -13.02
CA GLY A 243 9.98 -7.12 -13.17
C GLY A 243 11.40 -7.07 -12.59
N GLY A 244 11.81 -5.94 -12.02
CA GLY A 244 13.03 -5.78 -11.24
C GLY A 244 12.94 -6.24 -9.79
N GLY A 245 11.76 -6.71 -9.36
CA GLY A 245 11.42 -7.02 -7.97
C GLY A 245 10.85 -5.81 -7.23
N PRO A 246 10.37 -6.01 -5.98
CA PRO A 246 9.90 -4.91 -5.15
C PRO A 246 11.00 -3.87 -4.93
N VAL A 247 10.62 -2.63 -4.65
CA VAL A 247 11.53 -1.50 -4.44
C VAL A 247 11.61 -1.16 -2.96
N ILE A 248 12.79 -1.18 -2.35
CA ILE A 248 13.02 -0.56 -1.05
C ILE A 248 13.06 0.95 -1.26
N ARG A 249 12.12 1.67 -0.66
CA ARG A 249 12.01 3.13 -0.77
C ARG A 249 12.92 3.80 0.27
N VAL A 250 13.76 4.73 -0.19
CA VAL A 250 14.64 5.53 0.69
C VAL A 250 14.10 6.92 0.99
N GLY A 251 12.96 7.25 0.43
CA GLY A 251 12.25 8.51 0.58
C GLY A 251 11.13 8.65 -0.43
N ASP A 252 10.38 9.70 -0.28
CA ASP A 252 9.34 10.17 -1.21
C ASP A 252 9.54 11.66 -1.56
N ALA A 253 8.52 12.34 -2.08
CA ALA A 253 8.62 13.76 -2.42
C ALA A 253 8.75 14.67 -1.19
N GLY A 254 8.31 14.22 -0.01
CA GLY A 254 8.29 15.02 1.23
C GLY A 254 9.45 14.75 2.15
N PHE A 255 9.89 13.50 2.27
CA PHE A 255 10.88 13.08 3.26
C PHE A 255 11.92 12.11 2.70
N THR A 256 13.16 12.22 3.18
CA THR A 256 14.14 11.11 3.17
C THR A 256 13.84 10.21 4.37
N PHE A 257 13.78 8.91 4.15
CA PHE A 257 13.40 7.97 5.19
C PHE A 257 14.54 7.62 6.15
N ASN A 258 14.19 6.95 7.22
CA ASN A 258 15.11 6.65 8.32
C ASN A 258 15.98 5.42 8.02
N ALA A 259 17.30 5.58 8.07
CA ALA A 259 18.26 4.51 7.77
C ALA A 259 18.18 3.31 8.74
N GLU A 260 17.71 3.48 9.97
CA GLU A 260 17.53 2.37 10.91
C GLU A 260 16.31 1.52 10.54
N ALA A 261 15.20 2.17 10.17
CA ALA A 261 14.02 1.46 9.65
C ALA A 261 14.36 0.73 8.35
N GLU A 262 15.06 1.38 7.43
CA GLU A 262 15.52 0.76 6.18
C GLU A 262 16.44 -0.44 6.44
N SER A 263 17.27 -0.40 7.47
CA SER A 263 18.23 -1.49 7.75
C SER A 263 17.55 -2.84 7.96
N ALA A 264 16.30 -2.90 8.44
CA ALA A 264 15.53 -4.14 8.52
C ALA A 264 15.26 -4.74 7.13
N LEU A 265 14.87 -3.88 6.16
CA LEU A 265 14.67 -4.28 4.77
C LEU A 265 15.99 -4.66 4.07
N ILE A 266 17.07 -3.94 4.34
CA ILE A 266 18.41 -4.25 3.80
C ILE A 266 18.88 -5.61 4.32
N LYS A 267 18.71 -5.91 5.60
CA LYS A 267 19.07 -7.21 6.17
C LYS A 267 18.23 -8.35 5.58
N ALA A 268 16.92 -8.12 5.40
CA ALA A 268 16.05 -9.06 4.72
C ALA A 268 16.51 -9.32 3.28
N ARG A 269 16.81 -8.26 2.51
CA ARG A 269 17.37 -8.36 1.16
C ARG A 269 18.63 -9.22 1.11
N GLU A 270 19.61 -8.96 1.99
CA GLU A 270 20.85 -9.72 2.06
C GLU A 270 20.59 -11.22 2.29
N THR A 271 19.64 -11.54 3.18
CA THR A 271 19.26 -12.92 3.47
C THR A 271 18.59 -13.58 2.27
N LEU A 272 17.67 -12.88 1.59
CA LEU A 272 16.96 -13.39 0.42
C LEU A 272 17.90 -13.56 -0.78
N GLN A 273 18.80 -12.63 -1.02
CA GLN A 273 19.79 -12.69 -2.11
C GLN A 273 20.85 -13.78 -1.92
N ALA A 274 21.08 -14.24 -0.69
CA ALA A 274 21.99 -15.34 -0.41
C ALA A 274 21.42 -16.72 -0.77
N ARG A 275 20.14 -16.82 -1.16
CA ARG A 275 19.53 -18.07 -1.61
C ARG A 275 20.07 -18.50 -2.98
N PRO A 276 20.12 -19.80 -3.28
CA PRO A 276 20.63 -20.30 -4.58
C PRO A 276 19.90 -19.75 -5.80
N GLU A 277 18.56 -19.53 -5.69
CA GLU A 277 17.72 -18.95 -6.74
C GLU A 277 17.91 -17.43 -6.89
N GLY A 278 18.58 -16.80 -5.94
CA GLY A 278 18.70 -15.35 -5.88
C GLY A 278 17.40 -14.67 -5.47
N PHE A 279 17.43 -13.33 -5.44
CA PHE A 279 16.23 -12.51 -5.15
C PHE A 279 16.35 -11.15 -5.85
N LYS A 280 15.34 -10.80 -6.64
CA LYS A 280 15.27 -9.50 -7.28
C LYS A 280 14.68 -8.47 -6.33
N VAL A 281 15.35 -7.37 -6.17
CA VAL A 281 14.90 -6.23 -5.36
C VAL A 281 15.65 -4.98 -5.78
N GLN A 282 14.94 -3.89 -5.83
CA GLN A 282 15.46 -2.58 -6.20
C GLN A 282 15.56 -1.69 -4.95
N ARG A 283 16.23 -0.54 -5.07
CA ARG A 283 16.33 0.46 -4.01
C ARG A 283 16.35 1.84 -4.64
N GLN A 284 15.34 2.68 -4.35
CA GLN A 284 15.19 3.96 -5.03
C GLN A 284 14.48 5.01 -4.16
N LEU A 285 14.80 6.30 -4.44
CA LEU A 285 13.99 7.43 -4.02
C LEU A 285 12.79 7.56 -4.96
N MET A 286 11.58 7.41 -4.42
CA MET A 286 10.32 7.46 -5.18
C MET A 286 9.70 8.86 -5.06
N SER A 287 10.24 9.84 -5.79
CA SER A 287 9.91 11.26 -5.64
C SER A 287 8.63 11.73 -6.36
N GLY A 288 7.81 10.81 -6.87
CA GLY A 288 6.60 11.15 -7.63
C GLY A 288 5.40 11.61 -6.80
N GLY A 289 5.42 11.41 -5.49
CA GLY A 289 4.35 11.75 -4.55
C GLY A 289 4.81 11.54 -3.12
N VAL A 290 3.91 11.70 -2.17
CA VAL A 290 4.10 11.40 -0.74
C VAL A 290 3.30 10.15 -0.38
N CYS A 291 3.68 9.45 0.68
CA CYS A 291 2.99 8.25 1.16
C CYS A 291 2.82 8.26 2.68
N GLU A 292 2.18 7.26 3.24
CA GLU A 292 1.94 7.18 4.68
C GLU A 292 3.23 7.20 5.51
N ALA A 293 4.38 6.75 4.97
CA ALA A 293 5.67 6.89 5.65
C ALA A 293 5.97 8.35 6.03
N SER A 294 5.68 9.31 5.14
CA SER A 294 5.83 10.75 5.41
C SER A 294 4.86 11.23 6.48
N ALA A 295 3.60 10.75 6.47
CA ALA A 295 2.63 11.07 7.50
C ALA A 295 3.10 10.61 8.89
N PHE A 296 3.57 9.37 9.02
CA PHE A 296 4.11 8.86 10.28
C PHE A 296 5.42 9.54 10.68
N ALA A 297 6.31 9.86 9.71
CA ALA A 297 7.56 10.57 9.99
C ALA A 297 7.32 11.96 10.61
N LEU A 298 6.27 12.66 10.18
CA LEU A 298 5.86 13.94 10.74
C LEU A 298 5.63 13.87 12.26
N TYR A 299 5.16 12.72 12.76
CA TYR A 299 4.88 12.46 14.17
C TYR A 299 6.00 11.67 14.88
N GLY A 300 7.20 11.63 14.30
CA GLY A 300 8.42 11.13 14.95
C GLY A 300 8.67 9.63 14.80
N TYR A 301 7.87 8.89 14.04
CA TYR A 301 8.15 7.50 13.74
C TYR A 301 9.37 7.35 12.82
N ARG A 302 10.11 6.26 12.99
CA ARG A 302 11.20 5.87 12.07
C ARG A 302 10.59 5.12 10.89
N THR A 303 10.65 5.71 9.71
CA THR A 303 9.92 5.23 8.53
C THR A 303 10.84 4.79 7.41
N THR A 304 10.37 3.85 6.62
CA THR A 304 10.89 3.42 5.31
C THR A 304 9.72 2.93 4.47
N GLY A 305 9.96 2.33 3.31
CA GLY A 305 8.86 1.80 2.50
C GLY A 305 9.27 0.69 1.55
N ILE A 306 8.26 0.01 1.03
CA ILE A 306 8.33 -0.94 -0.07
C ILE A 306 7.39 -0.44 -1.15
N ALA A 307 7.81 -0.46 -2.43
CA ALA A 307 6.91 -0.16 -3.54
C ALA A 307 6.85 -1.32 -4.54
N PHE A 308 5.68 -1.50 -5.13
CA PHE A 308 5.48 -2.31 -6.33
C PHE A 308 5.53 -1.38 -7.55
N PRO A 309 6.48 -1.60 -8.49
CA PRO A 309 6.50 -0.82 -9.73
C PRO A 309 5.20 -1.03 -10.52
N LEU A 310 4.46 0.06 -10.78
CA LEU A 310 3.11 0.06 -11.30
C LEU A 310 3.04 0.66 -12.71
N GLY A 311 2.36 -0.03 -13.60
CA GLY A 311 1.95 0.51 -14.90
C GLY A 311 0.51 1.02 -14.85
N ASN A 312 0.19 1.98 -15.71
CA ASN A 312 -1.09 2.69 -15.76
C ASN A 312 -1.47 3.31 -14.40
N TYR A 313 -0.51 3.95 -13.75
CA TYR A 313 -0.68 4.58 -12.43
C TYR A 313 -1.95 5.43 -12.36
N HIS A 314 -2.78 5.21 -11.34
CA HIS A 314 -4.10 5.82 -11.18
C HIS A 314 -5.02 5.59 -12.40
N ASN A 315 -4.89 4.44 -13.05
CA ASN A 315 -5.60 4.07 -14.27
C ASN A 315 -5.25 4.90 -15.53
N GLY A 316 -4.24 5.77 -15.47
CA GLY A 316 -3.80 6.59 -16.60
C GLY A 316 -2.92 5.79 -17.56
N ALA A 317 -3.45 5.49 -18.74
CA ALA A 317 -2.74 4.85 -19.86
C ALA A 317 -2.31 5.88 -20.91
N PRO A 318 -1.42 5.50 -21.86
CA PRO A 318 -1.05 6.37 -22.98
C PRO A 318 -2.27 6.90 -23.76
N GLU A 319 -2.11 8.06 -24.39
CA GLU A 319 -3.16 8.73 -25.16
C GLU A 319 -4.38 9.13 -24.29
N ASP A 320 -4.14 9.47 -23.02
CA ASP A 320 -5.16 9.83 -22.04
C ASP A 320 -6.29 8.78 -21.85
N LYS A 321 -6.00 7.51 -22.17
CA LYS A 321 -6.93 6.41 -21.94
C LYS A 321 -7.01 6.06 -20.46
N ILE A 322 -8.16 5.50 -20.07
CA ILE A 322 -8.38 4.94 -18.72
C ILE A 322 -8.37 3.42 -18.84
N GLU A 323 -7.36 2.79 -18.23
CA GLU A 323 -7.16 1.34 -18.27
C GLU A 323 -6.76 0.82 -16.88
N ALA A 324 -6.96 -0.49 -16.68
CA ALA A 324 -6.54 -1.14 -15.44
C ALA A 324 -5.04 -0.98 -15.17
N GLU A 325 -4.70 -0.75 -13.93
CA GLU A 325 -3.34 -0.80 -13.42
C GLU A 325 -2.74 -2.21 -13.57
N TYR A 326 -1.41 -2.33 -13.62
CA TYR A 326 -0.77 -3.63 -13.67
C TYR A 326 0.59 -3.65 -12.96
N ILE A 327 0.87 -4.78 -12.31
CA ILE A 327 2.17 -5.13 -11.72
C ILE A 327 2.58 -6.54 -12.17
N ARG A 328 3.87 -6.89 -11.99
CA ARG A 328 4.27 -8.29 -12.19
C ARG A 328 3.93 -9.14 -10.96
N GLN A 329 3.50 -10.37 -11.22
CA GLN A 329 3.23 -11.36 -10.17
C GLN A 329 4.48 -11.59 -9.30
N ASP A 330 5.67 -11.69 -9.93
CA ASP A 330 6.92 -11.93 -9.20
C ASP A 330 7.31 -10.74 -8.31
N ASP A 331 7.04 -9.50 -8.73
CA ASP A 331 7.28 -8.32 -7.90
C ASP A 331 6.38 -8.32 -6.65
N PHE A 332 5.10 -8.67 -6.84
CA PHE A 332 4.13 -8.81 -5.74
C PHE A 332 4.54 -9.89 -4.74
N LEU A 333 4.85 -11.10 -5.25
CA LEU A 333 5.28 -12.23 -4.40
C LEU A 333 6.61 -11.91 -3.70
N GLY A 334 7.55 -11.28 -4.39
CA GLY A 334 8.80 -10.82 -3.82
C GLY A 334 8.61 -9.79 -2.70
N GLY A 335 7.62 -8.90 -2.82
CA GLY A 335 7.24 -7.99 -1.75
C GLY A 335 6.79 -8.71 -0.49
N ILE A 336 5.96 -9.76 -0.63
CA ILE A 336 5.53 -10.60 0.50
C ILE A 336 6.74 -11.28 1.17
N GLU A 337 7.66 -11.84 0.38
CA GLU A 337 8.88 -12.44 0.93
C GLU A 337 9.74 -11.42 1.68
N LEU A 338 9.85 -10.20 1.14
CA LEU A 338 10.60 -9.12 1.78
C LEU A 338 9.96 -8.69 3.11
N ILE A 339 8.63 -8.58 3.20
CA ILE A 339 7.88 -8.28 4.42
C ILE A 339 8.13 -9.36 5.48
N VAL A 340 7.96 -10.63 5.10
CA VAL A 340 8.15 -11.77 6.02
C VAL A 340 9.57 -11.81 6.54
N GLU A 341 10.57 -11.71 5.66
CA GLU A 341 11.97 -11.77 6.08
C GLU A 341 12.36 -10.55 6.92
N ALA A 342 11.90 -9.33 6.57
CA ALA A 342 12.15 -8.12 7.34
C ALA A 342 11.63 -8.25 8.77
N SER A 343 10.41 -8.80 8.95
CA SER A 343 9.82 -9.05 10.25
C SER A 343 10.70 -9.95 11.13
N LEU A 344 11.32 -10.97 10.53
CA LEU A 344 12.19 -11.91 11.23
C LEU A 344 13.59 -11.36 11.50
N ARG A 345 14.03 -10.35 10.73
CA ARG A 345 15.39 -9.77 10.81
C ARG A 345 15.47 -8.45 11.56
N VAL A 346 14.39 -7.97 12.16
CA VAL A 346 14.44 -6.78 13.02
C VAL A 346 15.55 -6.86 14.09
N PRO A 347 15.80 -7.98 14.78
CA PRO A 347 16.90 -8.09 15.73
C PRO A 347 18.27 -7.84 15.10
N ASP A 348 18.49 -8.34 13.90
CA ASP A 348 19.75 -8.31 13.18
C ASP A 348 19.95 -7.07 12.30
N ARG A 349 19.01 -6.10 12.32
CA ARG A 349 18.98 -4.93 11.43
C ARG A 349 20.26 -4.08 11.47
N GLY A 350 20.94 -4.09 12.61
CA GLY A 350 22.23 -3.40 12.78
C GLY A 350 23.42 -4.11 12.12
N ASP A 351 23.28 -5.39 11.79
CA ASP A 351 24.34 -6.24 11.25
C ASP A 351 24.20 -6.43 9.74
N THR A 352 24.27 -5.35 8.95
CA THR A 352 24.30 -5.42 7.49
C THR A 352 25.73 -5.53 6.96
N ALA A 353 25.92 -6.16 5.78
CA ALA A 353 27.23 -6.31 5.16
C ALA A 353 27.94 -4.96 4.94
N PHE A 354 27.18 -3.93 4.56
CA PHE A 354 27.72 -2.57 4.40
C PHE A 354 28.23 -2.00 5.73
N ARG A 355 27.45 -2.13 6.81
CA ARG A 355 27.85 -1.63 8.14
C ARG A 355 29.10 -2.34 8.66
N ARG A 356 29.17 -3.68 8.50
CA ARG A 356 30.38 -4.46 8.86
C ARG A 356 31.59 -3.95 8.11
N ARG A 357 31.50 -3.83 6.76
CA ARG A 357 32.61 -3.34 5.92
C ARG A 357 33.05 -1.95 6.31
N LEU A 358 32.11 -1.03 6.61
CA LEU A 358 32.44 0.34 6.97
C LEU A 358 33.04 0.45 8.38
N GLY A 359 32.61 -0.42 9.29
CA GLY A 359 33.14 -0.49 10.67
C GLY A 359 34.50 -1.18 10.79
N ASP A 360 34.89 -1.98 9.82
CA ASP A 360 36.17 -2.68 9.78
C ASP A 360 37.29 -1.78 9.22
N LEU A 361 37.81 -0.89 10.09
CA LEU A 361 38.93 0.00 9.76
C LEU A 361 40.23 -0.57 10.33
N SER A 362 41.11 -1.04 9.43
CA SER A 362 42.40 -1.63 9.82
C SER A 362 43.34 -0.61 10.51
N GLU A 363 44.21 -1.14 11.42
CA GLU A 363 45.22 -0.29 12.06
C GLU A 363 46.21 0.32 11.07
N GLU A 364 46.51 -0.36 9.96
CA GLU A 364 47.32 0.15 8.87
C GLU A 364 46.73 1.44 8.30
N LEU A 365 45.40 1.46 8.04
CA LEU A 365 44.74 2.66 7.55
C LEU A 365 44.68 3.77 8.62
N ARG A 366 44.44 3.42 9.88
CA ARG A 366 44.44 4.37 11.00
C ARG A 366 45.80 5.06 11.13
N SER A 367 46.89 4.29 11.10
CA SER A 367 48.25 4.82 11.26
C SER A 367 48.68 5.78 10.14
N ARG A 368 48.01 5.77 8.98
CA ARG A 368 48.28 6.73 7.88
C ARG A 368 47.67 8.11 8.09
N LEU A 369 46.83 8.27 9.10
CA LEU A 369 46.17 9.56 9.46
C LEU A 369 46.97 10.37 10.52
N VAL A 370 48.02 9.77 11.10
CA VAL A 370 48.81 10.34 12.22
C VAL A 370 50.18 10.83 11.74
#